data_30b97694836a79e448559072a85a52ca
#
_entry.id   30b97694836a79e448559072a85a52ca
#
_cell.length_a   1.000
_cell.length_b   1.000
_cell.length_c   1.000
_cell.angle_alpha   90.00
_cell.angle_beta   90.00
_cell.angle_gamma   90.00
#
_symmetry.space_group_name_H-M   'P 1'
#
loop_
_entity.id
_entity.type
_entity.pdbx_description
1 polymer ?
#
loop_
_entity_poly.entity_id
_entity_poly.type
_entity_poly.pdbx_seq_one_letter_code
_entity_poly.pdbx_strand_id
1 'polypeptide(L)'
;MMIRAIKLPRRRLAAMGAVAVFVCALVLVTTALGGGPTAAAGEVISPKGVRTAEDRLAYLEDYGWLVNQEPLAVEELLIPKEMGSEYDDYLALQRSQDFDLAKYAGKTVKRYTYQILNYPTGEQGVQVSLLIYKNTVVAADVLSPALNGFMHGLGRPSL
;
A
#
# COMPACT_ATOMS: atom_id res chain seq x y z
N MET A 1 -9.61 -46.36 17.54
CA MET A 1 -9.41 -44.90 17.37
C MET A 1 -10.80 -44.27 17.30
N MET A 2 -11.28 -43.71 18.43
CA MET A 2 -12.64 -43.16 18.54
C MET A 2 -12.62 -41.66 18.19
N ILE A 3 -13.30 -41.29 17.12
CA ILE A 3 -13.51 -39.89 16.72
C ILE A 3 -14.67 -39.37 17.58
N ARG A 4 -14.39 -38.48 18.55
CA ARG A 4 -15.41 -37.76 19.31
C ARG A 4 -15.89 -36.57 18.47
N ALA A 5 -17.12 -36.67 17.97
CA ALA A 5 -17.82 -35.54 17.35
C ALA A 5 -18.25 -34.55 18.45
N ILE A 6 -17.71 -33.31 18.39
CA ILE A 6 -18.12 -32.22 19.28
C ILE A 6 -19.39 -31.60 18.70
N LYS A 7 -20.53 -31.81 19.37
CA LYS A 7 -21.80 -31.14 19.04
C LYS A 7 -21.74 -29.68 19.54
N LEU A 8 -21.66 -28.73 18.67
CA LEU A 8 -21.82 -27.30 19.00
C LEU A 8 -23.31 -27.02 19.33
N PRO A 9 -23.62 -26.30 20.41
CA PRO A 9 -24.99 -25.99 20.78
C PRO A 9 -25.62 -24.99 19.79
N ARG A 10 -26.77 -25.35 19.26
CA ARG A 10 -27.59 -24.59 18.27
C ARG A 10 -27.86 -23.11 18.64
N ARG A 11 -27.75 -22.75 19.91
CA ARG A 11 -27.98 -21.40 20.40
C ARG A 11 -26.92 -20.37 19.97
N ARG A 12 -25.71 -20.83 19.61
CA ARG A 12 -24.63 -19.92 19.16
C ARG A 12 -24.70 -19.58 17.67
N LEU A 13 -25.34 -20.42 16.85
CA LEU A 13 -25.58 -20.13 15.43
C LEU A 13 -26.65 -19.06 15.22
N ALA A 14 -27.66 -18.99 16.09
CA ALA A 14 -28.71 -17.98 15.99
C ALA A 14 -28.21 -16.56 16.31
N ALA A 15 -27.22 -16.43 17.21
CA ALA A 15 -26.63 -15.15 17.57
C ALA A 15 -25.74 -14.55 16.46
N MET A 16 -25.06 -15.43 15.70
CA MET A 16 -24.21 -14.98 14.58
C MET A 16 -25.03 -14.52 13.36
N GLY A 17 -26.23 -15.12 13.13
CA GLY A 17 -27.14 -14.70 12.07
C GLY A 17 -27.77 -13.33 12.31
N ALA A 18 -28.09 -13.00 13.57
CA ALA A 18 -28.69 -11.72 13.93
C ALA A 18 -27.73 -10.54 13.77
N VAL A 19 -26.45 -10.72 14.04
CA VAL A 19 -25.42 -9.69 13.88
C VAL A 19 -25.16 -9.38 12.40
N ALA A 20 -25.12 -10.41 11.55
CA ALA A 20 -24.94 -10.23 10.10
C ALA A 20 -26.10 -9.46 9.45
N VAL A 21 -27.35 -9.72 9.86
CA VAL A 21 -28.53 -9.00 9.35
C VAL A 21 -28.55 -7.53 9.81
N PHE A 22 -28.09 -7.25 11.04
CA PHE A 22 -28.05 -5.88 11.56
C PHE A 22 -27.00 -5.01 10.86
N VAL A 23 -25.85 -5.58 10.50
CA VAL A 23 -24.81 -4.87 9.73
C VAL A 23 -25.26 -4.59 8.30
N CYS A 24 -25.96 -5.53 7.65
CA CYS A 24 -26.53 -5.29 6.31
C CYS A 24 -27.65 -4.23 6.33
N ALA A 25 -28.48 -4.20 7.39
CA ALA A 25 -29.53 -3.19 7.52
C ALA A 25 -28.96 -1.79 7.76
N LEU A 26 -27.84 -1.67 8.48
CA LEU A 26 -27.19 -0.37 8.72
C LEU A 26 -26.56 0.21 7.44
N VAL A 27 -25.98 -0.65 6.59
CA VAL A 27 -25.40 -0.22 5.30
C VAL A 27 -26.51 0.22 4.32
N LEU A 28 -27.68 -0.44 4.34
CA LEU A 28 -28.80 -0.08 3.45
C LEU A 28 -29.49 1.22 3.86
N VAL A 29 -29.49 1.59 5.14
CA VAL A 29 -30.11 2.85 5.61
C VAL A 29 -29.25 4.07 5.24
N THR A 30 -27.93 3.93 5.16
CA THR A 30 -27.04 5.04 4.77
C THR A 30 -27.09 5.38 3.28
N THR A 31 -27.51 4.44 2.40
CA THR A 31 -27.66 4.68 0.97
C THR A 31 -29.01 5.30 0.57
N ALA A 32 -30.02 5.26 1.47
CA ALA A 32 -31.37 5.77 1.20
C ALA A 32 -31.58 7.26 1.54
N LEU A 33 -30.62 7.88 2.24
CA LEU A 33 -30.65 9.32 2.56
C LEU A 33 -29.71 10.07 1.62
N GLY A 34 -30.11 10.19 0.37
CA GLY A 34 -29.69 11.14 -0.66
C GLY A 34 -28.46 12.02 -0.42
N GLY A 35 -27.29 11.42 -0.15
CA GLY A 35 -26.00 12.09 -0.28
C GLY A 35 -25.44 11.72 -1.65
N GLY A 36 -25.39 12.69 -2.58
CA GLY A 36 -24.63 12.55 -3.80
C GLY A 36 -23.15 12.22 -3.49
N PRO A 37 -22.34 11.82 -4.48
CA PRO A 37 -20.94 11.51 -4.25
C PRO A 37 -20.27 12.77 -3.71
N THR A 38 -20.14 12.84 -2.38
CA THR A 38 -19.19 13.75 -1.75
C THR A 38 -17.85 13.27 -2.28
N ALA A 39 -17.20 14.10 -3.08
CA ALA A 39 -15.78 13.89 -3.39
C ALA A 39 -15.11 13.66 -2.04
N ALA A 40 -14.68 12.43 -1.79
CA ALA A 40 -13.96 12.08 -0.60
C ALA A 40 -12.77 13.04 -0.54
N ALA A 41 -12.73 13.90 0.46
CA ALA A 41 -11.51 14.58 0.85
C ALA A 41 -10.48 13.47 0.97
N GLY A 42 -9.43 13.49 0.13
CA GLY A 42 -8.53 12.37 -0.07
C GLY A 42 -8.09 11.82 1.27
N GLU A 43 -8.46 10.58 1.54
CA GLU A 43 -8.05 9.87 2.74
C GLU A 43 -6.53 9.82 2.73
N VAL A 44 -5.91 10.44 3.74
CA VAL A 44 -4.45 10.47 3.85
C VAL A 44 -3.98 9.05 4.10
N ILE A 45 -3.36 8.44 3.08
CA ILE A 45 -2.84 7.07 3.17
C ILE A 45 -1.69 7.07 4.18
N SER A 46 -1.88 6.32 5.28
CA SER A 46 -0.88 6.27 6.35
C SER A 46 0.33 5.43 5.94
N PRO A 47 1.56 5.96 6.00
CA PRO A 47 2.75 5.17 5.72
C PRO A 47 3.10 4.17 6.83
N LYS A 48 2.38 4.18 7.96
CA LYS A 48 2.65 3.35 9.15
C LYS A 48 1.87 2.05 9.14
N GLY A 49 2.42 1.03 9.79
CA GLY A 49 1.72 -0.23 9.98
C GLY A 49 1.98 -1.27 8.89
N VAL A 50 2.85 -0.98 7.94
CA VAL A 50 3.18 -1.87 6.81
C VAL A 50 4.18 -2.93 7.27
N ARG A 51 3.68 -4.09 7.72
CA ARG A 51 4.47 -5.18 8.34
C ARG A 51 4.58 -6.40 7.45
N THR A 52 3.47 -6.83 6.88
CA THR A 52 3.32 -8.07 6.14
C THR A 52 3.34 -7.85 4.63
N ALA A 53 3.28 -8.92 3.85
CA ALA A 53 3.12 -8.83 2.39
C ALA A 53 1.75 -8.21 2.05
N GLU A 54 0.70 -8.64 2.77
CA GLU A 54 -0.66 -8.14 2.60
C GLU A 54 -0.75 -6.64 2.88
N ASP A 55 -0.08 -6.15 3.94
CA ASP A 55 -0.05 -4.71 4.26
C ASP A 55 0.60 -3.90 3.13
N ARG A 56 1.67 -4.42 2.49
CA ARG A 56 2.33 -3.75 1.36
C ARG A 56 1.46 -3.70 0.13
N LEU A 57 0.75 -4.80 -0.18
CA LEU A 57 -0.18 -4.86 -1.30
C LEU A 57 -1.36 -3.92 -1.09
N ALA A 58 -1.96 -3.92 0.10
CA ALA A 58 -3.04 -3.00 0.47
C ALA A 58 -2.59 -1.53 0.38
N TYR A 59 -1.39 -1.22 0.89
CA TYR A 59 -0.82 0.12 0.80
C TYR A 59 -0.66 0.59 -0.65
N LEU A 60 -0.22 -0.27 -1.57
CA LEU A 60 -0.11 0.05 -3.00
C LEU A 60 -1.50 0.15 -3.66
N GLU A 61 -2.46 -0.68 -3.25
CA GLU A 61 -3.84 -0.64 -3.74
C GLU A 61 -4.54 0.67 -3.34
N ASP A 62 -4.27 1.21 -2.15
CA ASP A 62 -4.77 2.51 -1.70
C ASP A 62 -4.33 3.67 -2.64
N TYR A 63 -3.15 3.55 -3.29
CA TYR A 63 -2.71 4.45 -4.36
C TYR A 63 -3.27 4.09 -5.74
N GLY A 64 -4.08 3.02 -5.84
CA GLY A 64 -4.67 2.52 -7.07
C GLY A 64 -3.75 1.65 -7.92
N TRP A 65 -2.63 1.17 -7.36
CA TRP A 65 -1.71 0.28 -8.06
C TRP A 65 -2.11 -1.17 -7.88
N LEU A 66 -2.28 -1.89 -9.00
CA LEU A 66 -2.33 -3.34 -9.02
C LEU A 66 -0.92 -3.86 -9.32
N VAL A 67 -0.43 -4.74 -8.48
CA VAL A 67 0.92 -5.29 -8.59
C VAL A 67 0.91 -6.81 -8.48
N ASN A 68 1.99 -7.46 -8.91
CA ASN A 68 2.18 -8.89 -8.63
C ASN A 68 2.23 -9.11 -7.12
N GLN A 69 1.66 -10.23 -6.65
CA GLN A 69 1.65 -10.56 -5.21
C GLN A 69 3.06 -10.80 -4.66
N GLU A 70 3.93 -11.40 -5.48
CA GLU A 70 5.33 -11.64 -5.13
C GLU A 70 6.18 -10.43 -5.57
N PRO A 71 7.07 -9.92 -4.70
CA PRO A 71 8.00 -8.88 -5.08
C PRO A 71 9.04 -9.41 -6.08
N LEU A 72 9.43 -8.58 -7.04
CA LEU A 72 10.54 -8.87 -7.96
C LEU A 72 11.87 -8.92 -7.23
N ALA A 73 12.03 -8.09 -6.20
CA ALA A 73 13.23 -8.03 -5.38
C ALA A 73 12.91 -7.59 -3.94
N VAL A 74 13.69 -8.12 -3.00
CA VAL A 74 13.73 -7.69 -1.61
C VAL A 74 15.19 -7.47 -1.23
N GLU A 75 15.54 -6.25 -0.85
CA GLU A 75 16.92 -5.85 -0.58
C GLU A 75 17.02 -5.09 0.73
N GLU A 76 18.17 -5.23 1.40
CA GLU A 76 18.53 -4.37 2.53
C GLU A 76 19.46 -3.26 2.04
N LEU A 77 19.10 -2.01 2.29
CA LEU A 77 19.84 -0.84 1.87
C LEU A 77 20.22 0.00 3.10
N LEU A 78 21.46 0.45 3.13
CA LEU A 78 21.89 1.47 4.07
C LEU A 78 21.65 2.85 3.46
N ILE A 79 20.80 3.67 4.10
CA ILE A 79 20.66 5.06 3.73
C ILE A 79 21.97 5.80 4.06
N PRO A 80 22.63 6.47 3.11
CA PRO A 80 23.87 7.17 3.36
C PRO A 80 23.74 8.17 4.51
N LYS A 81 24.78 8.30 5.32
CA LYS A 81 24.82 9.33 6.39
C LYS A 81 24.91 10.73 5.83
N GLU A 82 25.65 10.86 4.74
CA GLU A 82 25.81 12.10 3.98
C GLU A 82 25.26 11.85 2.58
N MET A 83 24.26 12.62 2.20
CA MET A 83 23.64 12.60 0.88
C MET A 83 24.09 13.87 0.17
N GLY A 84 24.98 13.72 -0.81
CA GLY A 84 25.44 14.81 -1.65
C GLY A 84 24.42 15.22 -2.69
N SER A 85 24.80 16.13 -3.58
CA SER A 85 23.90 16.68 -4.60
C SER A 85 23.34 15.65 -5.59
N GLU A 86 23.97 14.49 -5.70
CA GLU A 86 23.48 13.35 -6.50
C GLU A 86 22.15 12.77 -5.99
N TYR A 87 21.78 13.04 -4.74
CA TYR A 87 20.52 12.62 -4.15
C TYR A 87 19.44 13.70 -4.17
N ASP A 88 19.76 14.95 -4.56
CA ASP A 88 18.85 16.10 -4.43
C ASP A 88 17.51 15.86 -5.13
N ASP A 89 17.51 15.36 -6.35
CA ASP A 89 16.29 15.10 -7.14
C ASP A 89 15.44 13.99 -6.49
N TYR A 90 16.10 12.92 -6.01
CA TYR A 90 15.41 11.84 -5.30
C TYR A 90 14.81 12.31 -3.97
N LEU A 91 15.56 13.11 -3.21
CA LEU A 91 15.07 13.69 -1.96
C LEU A 91 13.92 14.67 -2.21
N ALA A 92 13.97 15.45 -3.28
CA ALA A 92 12.89 16.34 -3.68
C ALA A 92 11.63 15.55 -4.06
N LEU A 93 11.77 14.46 -4.83
CA LEU A 93 10.69 13.54 -5.13
C LEU A 93 10.06 12.96 -3.86
N GLN A 94 10.86 12.52 -2.89
CA GLN A 94 10.34 11.96 -1.64
C GLN A 94 9.59 13.02 -0.83
N ARG A 95 10.12 14.24 -0.71
CA ARG A 95 9.44 15.34 0.00
C ARG A 95 8.11 15.73 -0.65
N SER A 96 7.99 15.64 -1.97
CA SER A 96 6.73 15.91 -2.69
C SER A 96 5.62 14.91 -2.34
N GLN A 97 5.97 13.79 -1.70
CA GLN A 97 5.08 12.73 -1.22
C GLN A 97 4.95 12.72 0.31
N ASP A 98 5.41 13.76 0.99
CA ASP A 98 5.48 13.86 2.45
C ASP A 98 6.42 12.85 3.13
N PHE A 99 7.34 12.24 2.38
CA PHE A 99 8.41 11.42 2.94
C PHE A 99 9.65 12.27 3.23
N ASP A 100 10.19 12.14 4.43
CA ASP A 100 11.45 12.77 4.83
C ASP A 100 12.54 11.70 4.99
N LEU A 101 13.08 11.25 3.85
CA LEU A 101 14.11 10.21 3.82
C LEU A 101 15.38 10.63 4.57
N ALA A 102 15.69 11.92 4.60
CA ALA A 102 16.87 12.45 5.29
C ALA A 102 16.89 12.13 6.79
N LYS A 103 15.71 12.01 7.43
CA LYS A 103 15.61 11.58 8.84
C LYS A 103 16.10 10.16 9.09
N TYR A 104 16.24 9.37 8.04
CA TYR A 104 16.67 7.97 8.12
C TYR A 104 18.13 7.78 7.68
N ALA A 105 18.90 8.87 7.55
CA ALA A 105 20.33 8.82 7.27
C ALA A 105 21.06 7.88 8.24
N GLY A 106 21.89 6.97 7.70
CA GLY A 106 22.60 5.94 8.44
C GLY A 106 21.73 4.79 8.96
N LYS A 107 20.46 4.69 8.59
CA LYS A 107 19.57 3.55 8.92
C LYS A 107 19.58 2.52 7.81
N THR A 108 19.49 1.26 8.18
CA THR A 108 19.23 0.17 7.24
C THR A 108 17.73 0.01 7.05
N VAL A 109 17.28 0.04 5.81
CA VAL A 109 15.89 -0.13 5.39
C VAL A 109 15.73 -1.36 4.50
N LYS A 110 14.53 -1.90 4.40
CA LYS A 110 14.20 -2.92 3.40
C LYS A 110 13.50 -2.27 2.21
N ARG A 111 14.01 -2.54 1.00
CA ARG A 111 13.37 -2.19 -0.25
C ARG A 111 12.62 -3.39 -0.79
N TYR A 112 11.33 -3.21 -1.07
CA TYR A 112 10.48 -4.17 -1.75
C TYR A 112 10.11 -3.59 -3.10
N THR A 113 10.44 -4.29 -4.18
CA THR A 113 10.14 -3.88 -5.55
C THR A 113 9.09 -4.80 -6.15
N TYR A 114 8.00 -4.24 -6.65
CA TYR A 114 6.90 -4.98 -7.29
C TYR A 114 6.73 -4.54 -8.74
N GLN A 115 6.26 -5.44 -9.59
CA GLN A 115 5.83 -5.10 -10.94
C GLN A 115 4.41 -4.55 -10.92
N ILE A 116 4.22 -3.37 -11.54
CA ILE A 116 2.90 -2.77 -11.75
C ILE A 116 2.21 -3.45 -12.95
N LEU A 117 0.94 -3.78 -12.79
CA LEU A 117 0.12 -4.46 -13.80
C LEU A 117 -0.86 -3.52 -14.52
N ASN A 118 -1.14 -2.35 -13.94
CA ASN A 118 -2.16 -1.40 -14.40
C ASN A 118 -1.61 0.01 -14.63
N TYR A 119 -0.39 0.13 -15.15
CA TYR A 119 0.17 1.44 -15.45
C TYR A 119 -0.69 2.17 -16.50
N PRO A 120 -1.06 3.45 -16.31
CA PRO A 120 -2.09 4.14 -17.12
C PRO A 120 -1.81 4.17 -18.63
N THR A 121 -0.55 4.28 -19.05
CA THR A 121 -0.17 4.28 -20.48
C THR A 121 -0.13 2.89 -21.10
N GLY A 122 -0.31 1.81 -20.31
CA GLY A 122 -0.14 0.44 -20.75
C GLY A 122 1.32 0.00 -20.86
N GLU A 123 2.28 0.84 -20.46
CA GLU A 123 3.71 0.49 -20.47
C GLU A 123 3.97 -0.72 -19.58
N GLN A 124 4.71 -1.69 -20.14
CA GLN A 124 5.03 -2.93 -19.46
C GLN A 124 6.37 -2.81 -18.72
N GLY A 125 6.51 -3.61 -17.64
CA GLY A 125 7.75 -3.65 -16.88
C GLY A 125 7.94 -2.50 -15.90
N VAL A 126 6.96 -1.61 -15.76
CA VAL A 126 6.98 -0.54 -14.75
C VAL A 126 6.97 -1.14 -13.35
N GLN A 127 7.78 -0.61 -12.48
CA GLN A 127 8.00 -1.12 -11.13
C GLN A 127 7.65 -0.06 -10.09
N VAL A 128 7.25 -0.51 -8.92
CA VAL A 128 7.10 0.32 -7.74
C VAL A 128 7.98 -0.22 -6.62
N SER A 129 8.71 0.67 -5.96
CA SER A 129 9.55 0.35 -4.81
C SER A 129 9.01 1.00 -3.53
N LEU A 130 9.02 0.22 -2.44
CA LEU A 130 8.74 0.70 -1.09
C LEU A 130 9.98 0.52 -0.23
N LEU A 131 10.49 1.61 0.34
CA LEU A 131 11.54 1.57 1.36
C LEU A 131 10.88 1.58 2.73
N ILE A 132 11.12 0.54 3.54
CA ILE A 132 10.45 0.34 4.82
C ILE A 132 11.47 0.30 5.96
N TYR A 133 11.26 1.16 6.96
CA TYR A 133 11.98 1.17 8.23
C TYR A 133 11.00 0.91 9.38
N LYS A 134 11.23 -0.15 10.16
CA LYS A 134 10.40 -0.50 11.34
C LYS A 134 8.88 -0.39 11.07
N ASN A 135 8.40 -1.07 10.03
CA ASN A 135 6.99 -1.09 9.63
C ASN A 135 6.41 0.26 9.15
N THR A 136 7.25 1.19 8.75
CA THR A 136 6.86 2.49 8.20
C THR A 136 7.47 2.64 6.81
N VAL A 137 6.68 3.01 5.81
CA VAL A 137 7.18 3.41 4.49
C VAL A 137 7.87 4.76 4.66
N VAL A 138 9.14 4.84 4.32
CA VAL A 138 9.99 6.04 4.51
C VAL A 138 10.39 6.68 3.19
N ALA A 139 10.24 5.96 2.10
CA ALA A 139 10.38 6.43 0.73
C ALA A 139 9.67 5.47 -0.22
N ALA A 140 9.23 5.98 -1.37
CA ALA A 140 8.66 5.16 -2.42
C ALA A 140 8.82 5.83 -3.78
N ASP A 141 8.89 5.02 -4.83
CA ASP A 141 8.98 5.49 -6.21
C ASP A 141 8.36 4.49 -7.19
N VAL A 142 7.92 5.02 -8.32
CA VAL A 142 7.50 4.27 -9.50
C VAL A 142 8.52 4.54 -10.60
N LEU A 143 9.06 3.48 -11.19
CA LEU A 143 10.17 3.52 -12.15
C LEU A 143 9.84 2.68 -13.39
N SER A 144 10.09 3.24 -14.57
CA SER A 144 10.24 2.47 -15.80
C SER A 144 11.71 2.15 -16.05
N PRO A 145 12.10 0.86 -16.14
CA PRO A 145 13.49 0.46 -16.41
C PRO A 145 13.89 0.59 -17.90
N ALA A 146 13.01 1.08 -18.76
CA ALA A 146 13.30 1.28 -20.18
C ALA A 146 14.44 2.30 -20.39
N LEU A 147 15.11 2.27 -21.56
CA LEU A 147 16.25 3.13 -21.86
C LEU A 147 15.95 4.62 -21.70
N ASN A 148 14.73 5.05 -22.06
CA ASN A 148 14.20 6.40 -21.84
C ASN A 148 13.11 6.38 -20.76
N GLY A 149 13.32 5.61 -19.70
CA GLY A 149 12.39 5.45 -18.62
C GLY A 149 12.18 6.72 -17.80
N PHE A 150 11.29 6.63 -16.85
CA PHE A 150 10.92 7.72 -15.95
C PHE A 150 10.98 7.25 -14.50
N MET A 151 10.97 8.22 -13.58
CA MET A 151 10.74 8.01 -12.16
C MET A 151 9.76 9.05 -11.66
N HIS A 152 8.77 8.63 -10.88
CA HIS A 152 7.83 9.52 -10.20
C HIS A 152 7.39 8.93 -8.85
N GLY A 153 6.61 9.68 -8.08
CA GLY A 153 6.06 9.25 -6.80
C GLY A 153 4.93 8.23 -6.95
N LEU A 154 4.35 7.81 -5.80
CA LEU A 154 3.26 6.83 -5.77
C LEU A 154 1.96 7.31 -6.42
N GLY A 155 1.73 8.62 -6.50
CA GLY A 155 0.55 9.16 -7.16
C GLY A 155 0.46 8.70 -8.63
N ARG A 156 -0.74 8.27 -9.04
CA ARG A 156 -0.96 7.88 -10.44
C ARG A 156 -0.93 9.12 -11.34
N PRO A 157 -0.18 9.10 -12.45
CA PRO A 157 -0.23 10.19 -13.41
C PRO A 157 -1.63 10.26 -14.04
N SER A 158 -2.15 11.49 -14.20
CA SER A 158 -3.33 11.74 -15.03
C SER A 158 -2.94 11.66 -16.50
N LEU A 159 -3.74 10.95 -17.28
CA LEU A 159 -3.60 10.91 -18.75
C LEU A 159 -4.14 12.20 -19.37
#